data_9eb0ddd2868476ce3962c0a9677fc0e7
#
_entry.id   9eb0ddd2868476ce3962c0a9677fc0e7
#
_cell.length_a   1.000
_cell.length_b   1.000
_cell.length_c   1.000
_cell.angle_alpha   90.00
_cell.angle_beta   90.00
_cell.angle_gamma   90.00
#
_symmetry.space_group_name_H-M   'P 1'
#
loop_
_entity.id
_entity.type
_entity.pdbx_description
1 polymer ?
#
loop_
_entity_poly.entity_id
_entity_poly.type
_entity_poly.pdbx_seq_one_letter_code
_entity_poly.pdbx_strand_id
1 'polypeptide(L)'
;MLVVGDFPPRTFTGISMVNALVKGTLEAKGKIVVAIDESAWRLKGLGRIFHYFSRYVDVARPLVSCRVEILYTNIPLSRFGLLRLILLCFFARIISWKTTFYGHIHRGDIRSFFTSSHVNRFLLKLSLSFFNRIIVLSKQFADEVKAINSNQVFILPNTSLLEGYRKGRQYQYNRSFLCVSNIIRSKGIGELVEAFSSPELTDFKLAIVGNIYDNDFYRELEVVATPNVVFHLSKSRDVVARMLAGCSCLVVPSWNEGQPLVILEAMSLGIPVIATRVGDIPDMLGNDYEFLFNPREPYMLLKTILNFDEVPGKDEIGKVLLNRYMANYSQDVFKRNIYELFKVR
;
A
#
# COMPACT_ATOMS: atom_id res chain seq x y z
N MET A 1 15.01 -16.25 10.70
CA MET A 1 14.87 -15.08 9.82
C MET A 1 14.73 -13.80 10.63
N LEU A 2 15.27 -12.69 10.15
CA LEU A 2 15.13 -11.37 10.77
C LEU A 2 14.30 -10.47 9.85
N VAL A 3 13.23 -9.86 10.36
CA VAL A 3 12.37 -8.91 9.64
C VAL A 3 12.52 -7.55 10.28
N VAL A 4 12.95 -6.56 9.51
CA VAL A 4 13.19 -5.19 9.98
C VAL A 4 12.27 -4.24 9.21
N GLY A 5 11.40 -3.52 9.94
CA GLY A 5 10.43 -2.60 9.35
C GLY A 5 9.37 -2.14 10.33
N ASP A 6 8.33 -1.47 9.83
CA ASP A 6 7.20 -1.03 10.65
C ASP A 6 6.23 -2.18 10.92
N PHE A 7 5.66 -2.23 12.13
CA PHE A 7 4.68 -3.24 12.53
C PHE A 7 3.51 -2.66 13.33
N PRO A 8 2.29 -3.29 13.24
CA PRO A 8 1.24 -3.06 14.22
C PRO A 8 1.67 -3.53 15.62
N PRO A 9 1.15 -2.96 16.73
CA PRO A 9 0.16 -1.89 16.78
C PRO A 9 0.75 -0.47 16.72
N ARG A 10 2.08 -0.31 16.65
CA ARG A 10 2.72 1.02 16.65
C ARG A 10 2.39 1.81 15.39
N THR A 11 2.31 1.14 14.25
CA THR A 11 2.03 1.76 12.96
C THR A 11 1.01 0.93 12.19
N PHE A 12 -0.06 1.56 11.71
CA PHE A 12 -1.07 0.94 10.86
C PHE A 12 -1.00 1.57 9.45
N THR A 13 -0.06 1.11 8.65
CA THR A 13 0.10 1.48 7.24
C THR A 13 0.01 0.22 6.38
N GLY A 14 -0.14 0.39 5.06
CA GLY A 14 -0.09 -0.74 4.13
C GLY A 14 1.18 -1.58 4.31
N ILE A 15 2.34 -0.91 4.46
CA ILE A 15 3.64 -1.57 4.65
C ILE A 15 3.68 -2.38 5.94
N SER A 16 3.26 -1.81 7.07
CA SER A 16 3.27 -2.50 8.36
C SER A 16 2.37 -3.74 8.38
N MET A 17 1.24 -3.67 7.67
CA MET A 17 0.32 -4.80 7.54
C MET A 17 0.93 -5.93 6.70
N VAL A 18 1.60 -5.60 5.60
CA VAL A 18 2.30 -6.60 4.77
C VAL A 18 3.46 -7.24 5.54
N ASN A 19 4.25 -6.47 6.29
CA ASN A 19 5.30 -7.02 7.15
C ASN A 19 4.74 -8.01 8.18
N ALA A 20 3.60 -7.69 8.81
CA ALA A 20 2.93 -8.59 9.75
C ALA A 20 2.42 -9.87 9.06
N LEU A 21 1.87 -9.76 7.83
CA LEU A 21 1.44 -10.92 7.05
C LEU A 21 2.60 -11.83 6.66
N VAL A 22 3.72 -11.26 6.19
CA VAL A 22 4.94 -12.02 5.87
C VAL A 22 5.42 -12.78 7.10
N LYS A 23 5.54 -12.08 8.25
CA LYS A 23 5.91 -12.70 9.52
C LYS A 23 4.97 -13.83 9.90
N GLY A 24 3.67 -13.57 10.01
CA GLY A 24 2.68 -14.57 10.44
C GLY A 24 2.59 -15.77 9.51
N THR A 25 2.71 -15.56 8.18
CA THR A 25 2.71 -16.65 7.20
C THR A 25 3.91 -17.58 7.38
N LEU A 26 5.09 -17.04 7.67
CA LEU A 26 6.30 -17.84 7.91
C LEU A 26 6.27 -18.56 9.26
N GLU A 27 5.79 -17.89 10.31
CA GLU A 27 5.61 -18.49 11.64
C GLU A 27 4.61 -19.66 11.64
N ALA A 28 3.51 -19.52 10.88
CA ALA A 28 2.52 -20.59 10.70
C ALA A 28 3.12 -21.85 10.04
N LYS A 29 4.26 -21.74 9.36
CA LYS A 29 5.06 -22.85 8.81
C LYS A 29 6.24 -23.26 9.71
N GLY A 30 6.25 -22.85 10.97
CA GLY A 30 7.29 -23.23 11.94
C GLY A 30 8.63 -22.52 11.75
N LYS A 31 8.69 -21.44 10.96
CA LYS A 31 9.92 -20.64 10.84
C LYS A 31 10.06 -19.71 12.04
N ILE A 32 11.25 -19.66 12.64
CA ILE A 32 11.56 -18.69 13.70
C ILE A 32 11.79 -17.32 13.03
N VAL A 33 10.92 -16.35 13.33
CA VAL A 33 11.00 -14.99 12.80
C VAL A 33 11.18 -13.99 13.94
N VAL A 34 12.31 -13.30 13.95
CA VAL A 34 12.56 -12.15 14.84
C VAL A 34 12.14 -10.88 14.11
N ALA A 35 11.21 -10.13 14.67
CA ALA A 35 10.76 -8.86 14.10
C ALA A 35 11.34 -7.69 14.89
N ILE A 36 11.91 -6.72 14.17
CA ILE A 36 12.41 -5.46 14.75
C ILE A 36 11.58 -4.32 14.17
N ASP A 37 10.84 -3.65 15.07
CA ASP A 37 9.99 -2.52 14.70
C ASP A 37 10.81 -1.23 14.66
N GLU A 38 10.92 -0.64 13.47
CA GLU A 38 11.63 0.63 13.21
C GLU A 38 10.72 1.86 13.30
N SER A 39 9.45 1.71 13.61
CA SER A 39 8.49 2.81 13.60
C SER A 39 8.89 3.95 14.55
N ALA A 40 9.07 5.14 13.99
CA ALA A 40 9.50 6.35 14.70
C ALA A 40 8.57 7.55 14.45
N TRP A 41 7.31 7.29 14.06
CA TRP A 41 6.38 8.32 13.59
C TRP A 41 6.05 9.41 14.61
N ARG A 42 6.14 9.10 15.92
CA ARG A 42 5.92 10.07 17.00
C ARG A 42 7.17 10.87 17.36
N LEU A 43 8.34 10.47 16.87
CA LEU A 43 9.61 11.09 17.23
C LEU A 43 10.00 12.17 16.22
N LYS A 44 10.52 13.30 16.72
CA LYS A 44 11.02 14.42 15.93
C LYS A 44 12.48 14.74 16.29
N GLY A 45 13.19 15.42 15.39
CA GLY A 45 14.56 15.90 15.63
C GLY A 45 15.55 14.81 16.03
N LEU A 46 16.41 15.13 16.99
CA LEU A 46 17.46 14.23 17.49
C LEU A 46 16.92 12.93 18.07
N GLY A 47 15.76 12.95 18.74
CA GLY A 47 15.14 11.73 19.29
C GLY A 47 14.84 10.69 18.21
N ARG A 48 14.47 11.12 17.01
CA ARG A 48 14.25 10.25 15.85
C ARG A 48 15.56 9.63 15.36
N ILE A 49 16.65 10.39 15.36
CA ILE A 49 17.97 9.90 14.96
C ILE A 49 18.46 8.84 15.96
N PHE A 50 18.41 9.13 17.28
CA PHE A 50 18.78 8.17 18.32
C PHE A 50 17.96 6.88 18.26
N HIS A 51 16.66 6.98 17.98
CA HIS A 51 15.81 5.81 17.82
C HIS A 51 16.33 4.90 16.69
N TYR A 52 16.66 5.45 15.51
CA TYR A 52 17.20 4.63 14.43
C TYR A 52 18.56 4.00 14.77
N PHE A 53 19.44 4.73 15.48
CA PHE A 53 20.71 4.14 15.94
C PHE A 53 20.51 2.99 16.94
N SER A 54 19.56 3.11 17.88
CA SER A 54 19.24 2.01 18.80
C SER A 54 18.75 0.76 18.03
N ARG A 55 18.05 0.93 16.91
CA ARG A 55 17.60 -0.20 16.07
C ARG A 55 18.77 -0.95 15.44
N TYR A 56 19.89 -0.30 15.13
CA TYR A 56 21.09 -1.01 14.65
C TYR A 56 21.63 -2.00 15.69
N VAL A 57 21.60 -1.65 16.97
CA VAL A 57 21.97 -2.55 18.06
C VAL A 57 20.99 -3.72 18.15
N ASP A 58 19.69 -3.45 18.02
CA ASP A 58 18.67 -4.50 18.03
C ASP A 58 18.80 -5.46 16.83
N VAL A 59 19.22 -4.97 15.65
CA VAL A 59 19.54 -5.79 14.48
C VAL A 59 20.83 -6.58 14.68
N ALA A 60 21.86 -5.98 15.29
CA ALA A 60 23.15 -6.63 15.52
C ALA A 60 23.05 -7.81 16.51
N ARG A 61 22.25 -7.70 17.57
CA ARG A 61 22.09 -8.76 18.58
C ARG A 61 21.75 -10.13 17.98
N PRO A 62 20.65 -10.31 17.20
CA PRO A 62 20.35 -11.61 16.60
C PRO A 62 21.36 -12.03 15.52
N LEU A 63 22.02 -11.11 14.82
CA LEU A 63 23.06 -11.44 13.85
C LEU A 63 24.32 -12.03 14.49
N VAL A 64 24.63 -11.60 15.73
CA VAL A 64 25.77 -12.13 16.52
C VAL A 64 25.40 -13.40 17.27
N SER A 65 24.24 -13.41 17.93
CA SER A 65 23.84 -14.48 18.87
C SER A 65 23.16 -15.67 18.21
N CYS A 66 22.61 -15.50 17.00
CA CYS A 66 21.84 -16.51 16.30
C CYS A 66 22.30 -16.64 14.83
N ARG A 67 22.12 -17.83 14.26
CA ARG A 67 22.32 -18.01 12.83
C ARG A 67 21.15 -17.41 12.04
N VAL A 68 21.26 -16.13 11.64
CA VAL A 68 20.29 -15.49 10.78
C VAL A 68 20.58 -15.83 9.31
N GLU A 69 19.71 -16.61 8.68
CA GLU A 69 19.85 -16.99 7.27
C GLU A 69 19.39 -15.86 6.34
N ILE A 70 18.28 -15.19 6.67
CA ILE A 70 17.68 -14.15 5.83
C ILE A 70 17.40 -12.91 6.69
N LEU A 71 17.84 -11.76 6.19
CA LEU A 71 17.42 -10.43 6.65
C LEU A 71 16.49 -9.86 5.60
N TYR A 72 15.23 -9.63 5.97
CA TYR A 72 14.21 -8.99 5.15
C TYR A 72 13.96 -7.57 5.68
N THR A 73 13.96 -6.58 4.77
CA THR A 73 13.66 -5.19 5.14
C THR A 73 12.99 -4.44 3.98
N ASN A 74 12.34 -3.32 4.29
CA ASN A 74 11.71 -2.46 3.30
C ASN A 74 12.75 -1.51 2.68
N ILE A 75 12.66 -1.26 1.36
CA ILE A 75 13.50 -0.29 0.65
C ILE A 75 12.70 1.00 0.49
N PRO A 76 13.05 2.07 1.23
CA PRO A 76 12.35 3.35 1.12
C PRO A 76 12.81 4.13 -0.11
N LEU A 77 11.89 4.87 -0.76
CA LEU A 77 12.22 5.80 -1.85
C LEU A 77 12.30 7.24 -1.30
N SER A 78 13.31 7.50 -0.46
CA SER A 78 13.67 8.82 0.04
C SER A 78 15.16 8.87 0.37
N ARG A 79 15.80 10.02 0.22
CA ARG A 79 17.26 10.17 0.45
C ARG A 79 17.67 9.72 1.85
N PHE A 80 17.00 10.24 2.88
CA PHE A 80 17.29 9.88 4.27
C PHE A 80 17.02 8.39 4.54
N GLY A 81 15.91 7.86 4.01
CA GLY A 81 15.58 6.45 4.14
C GLY A 81 16.63 5.54 3.51
N LEU A 82 17.09 5.86 2.29
CA LEU A 82 18.13 5.08 1.60
C LEU A 82 19.48 5.16 2.32
N LEU A 83 19.91 6.34 2.79
CA LEU A 83 21.15 6.47 3.57
C LEU A 83 21.10 5.61 4.83
N ARG A 84 20.02 5.66 5.58
CA ARG A 84 19.80 4.82 6.75
C ARG A 84 19.84 3.32 6.40
N LEU A 85 19.19 2.92 5.32
CA LEU A 85 19.17 1.53 4.85
C LEU A 85 20.56 1.06 4.43
N ILE A 86 21.32 1.88 3.72
CA ILE A 86 22.72 1.58 3.32
C ILE A 86 23.57 1.33 4.55
N LEU A 87 23.49 2.20 5.57
CA LEU A 87 24.22 2.02 6.82
C LEU A 87 23.81 0.73 7.53
N LEU A 88 22.50 0.44 7.64
CA LEU A 88 22.00 -0.80 8.23
C LEU A 88 22.56 -2.02 7.51
N CYS A 89 22.46 -2.05 6.17
CA CYS A 89 22.94 -3.17 5.36
C CYS A 89 24.47 -3.33 5.46
N PHE A 90 25.21 -2.23 5.46
CA PHE A 90 26.67 -2.25 5.62
C PHE A 90 27.08 -2.86 6.95
N PHE A 91 26.54 -2.39 8.07
CA PHE A 91 26.84 -2.98 9.40
C PHE A 91 26.38 -4.44 9.51
N ALA A 92 25.17 -4.75 9.03
CA ALA A 92 24.68 -6.13 9.05
C ALA A 92 25.58 -7.07 8.21
N ARG A 93 26.14 -6.61 7.09
CA ARG A 93 27.04 -7.38 6.25
C ARG A 93 28.39 -7.63 6.91
N ILE A 94 28.92 -6.66 7.67
CA ILE A 94 30.17 -6.83 8.45
C ILE A 94 29.97 -7.88 9.56
N ILE A 95 28.82 -7.81 10.26
CA ILE A 95 28.53 -8.72 11.39
C ILE A 95 28.26 -10.15 10.88
N SER A 96 27.52 -10.28 9.77
CA SER A 96 27.12 -11.59 9.26
C SER A 96 27.16 -11.62 7.71
N TRP A 97 28.34 -11.92 7.16
CA TRP A 97 28.56 -11.98 5.72
C TRP A 97 27.78 -13.11 5.01
N LYS A 98 27.37 -14.16 5.74
CA LYS A 98 26.59 -15.30 5.23
C LYS A 98 25.08 -15.02 5.16
N THR A 99 24.58 -13.99 5.81
CA THR A 99 23.15 -13.62 5.78
C THR A 99 22.73 -13.17 4.38
N THR A 100 21.64 -13.71 3.87
CA THR A 100 21.06 -13.33 2.59
C THR A 100 20.10 -12.15 2.79
N PHE A 101 20.22 -11.07 2.02
CA PHE A 101 19.43 -9.86 2.18
C PHE A 101 18.31 -9.83 1.15
N TYR A 102 17.06 -9.63 1.64
CA TYR A 102 15.84 -9.47 0.84
C TYR A 102 15.27 -8.08 1.10
N GLY A 103 15.14 -7.29 0.03
CA GLY A 103 14.60 -5.93 0.09
C GLY A 103 13.25 -5.83 -0.58
N HIS A 104 12.25 -5.23 0.07
CA HIS A 104 10.92 -5.09 -0.47
C HIS A 104 10.58 -3.62 -0.76
N ILE A 105 10.22 -3.31 -1.99
CA ILE A 105 9.78 -1.98 -2.45
C ILE A 105 8.25 -1.97 -2.51
N HIS A 106 7.63 -1.10 -1.72
CA HIS A 106 6.16 -0.96 -1.65
C HIS A 106 5.60 0.25 -2.40
N ARG A 107 6.47 1.10 -2.96
CA ARG A 107 6.06 2.33 -3.65
C ARG A 107 6.10 2.16 -5.16
N GLY A 108 5.19 2.89 -5.86
CA GLY A 108 5.06 2.86 -7.31
C GLY A 108 5.87 3.91 -8.07
N ASP A 109 6.63 4.78 -7.37
CA ASP A 109 7.37 5.88 -7.97
C ASP A 109 8.88 5.61 -8.16
N ILE A 110 9.25 4.33 -8.40
CA ILE A 110 10.64 3.88 -8.53
C ILE A 110 11.35 4.65 -9.64
N ARG A 111 10.76 4.65 -10.85
CA ARG A 111 11.33 5.32 -12.02
C ARG A 111 11.43 6.84 -11.81
N SER A 112 10.36 7.46 -11.30
CA SER A 112 10.34 8.89 -11.02
C SER A 112 11.40 9.29 -10.00
N PHE A 113 11.53 8.54 -8.91
CA PHE A 113 12.58 8.76 -7.91
C PHE A 113 13.99 8.60 -8.51
N PHE A 114 14.21 7.54 -9.31
CA PHE A 114 15.49 7.25 -9.94
C PHE A 114 15.93 8.35 -10.91
N THR A 115 15.00 8.93 -11.68
CA THR A 115 15.31 9.95 -12.70
C THR A 115 15.35 11.37 -12.14
N SER A 116 14.82 11.62 -10.94
CA SER A 116 14.65 12.96 -10.37
C SER A 116 15.97 13.66 -10.01
N SER A 117 17.06 12.93 -9.73
CA SER A 117 18.40 13.51 -9.52
C SER A 117 19.52 12.46 -9.58
N HIS A 118 20.75 12.92 -9.86
CA HIS A 118 21.93 12.03 -9.81
C HIS A 118 22.17 11.42 -8.41
N VAL A 119 21.88 12.17 -7.35
CA VAL A 119 22.00 11.68 -5.97
C VAL A 119 21.01 10.56 -5.70
N ASN A 120 19.74 10.72 -6.11
CA ASN A 120 18.72 9.69 -5.94
C ASN A 120 19.08 8.42 -6.73
N ARG A 121 19.57 8.60 -7.95
CA ARG A 121 20.07 7.49 -8.80
C ARG A 121 21.21 6.73 -8.13
N PHE A 122 22.21 7.45 -7.62
CA PHE A 122 23.35 6.83 -6.93
C PHE A 122 22.91 6.10 -5.66
N LEU A 123 22.14 6.76 -4.77
CA LEU A 123 21.67 6.16 -3.53
C LEU A 123 20.80 4.91 -3.76
N LEU A 124 19.92 4.94 -4.75
CA LEU A 124 19.08 3.80 -5.07
C LEU A 124 19.94 2.63 -5.60
N LYS A 125 20.84 2.88 -6.57
CA LYS A 125 21.74 1.83 -7.08
C LYS A 125 22.59 1.22 -5.97
N LEU A 126 23.18 2.06 -5.11
CA LEU A 126 24.00 1.60 -3.99
C LEU A 126 23.18 0.78 -2.98
N SER A 127 21.95 1.22 -2.65
CA SER A 127 21.10 0.45 -1.74
C SER A 127 20.71 -0.90 -2.31
N LEU A 128 20.32 -0.96 -3.60
CA LEU A 128 19.92 -2.19 -4.27
C LEU A 128 21.08 -3.20 -4.35
N SER A 129 22.33 -2.76 -4.43
CA SER A 129 23.50 -3.67 -4.53
C SER A 129 23.72 -4.53 -3.27
N PHE A 130 23.17 -4.16 -2.13
CA PHE A 130 23.26 -4.97 -0.92
C PHE A 130 22.36 -6.22 -0.95
N PHE A 131 21.29 -6.21 -1.75
CA PHE A 131 20.25 -7.23 -1.71
C PHE A 131 20.53 -8.37 -2.70
N ASN A 132 20.39 -9.60 -2.21
CA ASN A 132 20.43 -10.81 -3.04
C ASN A 132 19.11 -10.99 -3.81
N ARG A 133 17.98 -10.54 -3.21
CA ARG A 133 16.67 -10.53 -3.85
C ARG A 133 15.96 -9.21 -3.58
N ILE A 134 15.35 -8.66 -4.63
CA ILE A 134 14.51 -7.46 -4.54
C ILE A 134 13.08 -7.91 -4.79
N ILE A 135 12.20 -7.55 -3.88
CA ILE A 135 10.77 -7.88 -3.93
C ILE A 135 10.02 -6.64 -4.35
N VAL A 136 9.11 -6.79 -5.30
CA VAL A 136 8.26 -5.71 -5.82
C VAL A 136 6.83 -6.19 -5.95
N LEU A 137 5.89 -5.27 -6.11
CA LEU A 137 4.45 -5.57 -6.05
C LEU A 137 3.90 -6.09 -7.39
N SER A 138 4.50 -5.71 -8.52
CA SER A 138 3.99 -6.07 -9.86
C SER A 138 5.08 -6.26 -10.90
N LYS A 139 4.67 -6.74 -12.08
CA LYS A 139 5.56 -6.92 -13.22
C LYS A 139 6.14 -5.59 -13.71
N GLN A 140 5.34 -4.52 -13.76
CA GLN A 140 5.81 -3.19 -14.14
C GLN A 140 6.98 -2.76 -13.25
N PHE A 141 6.83 -2.86 -11.93
CA PHE A 141 7.90 -2.48 -10.99
C PHE A 141 9.11 -3.43 -11.05
N ALA A 142 8.88 -4.72 -11.40
CA ALA A 142 9.98 -5.64 -11.64
C ALA A 142 10.83 -5.22 -12.84
N ASP A 143 10.22 -4.80 -13.92
CA ASP A 143 10.92 -4.34 -15.13
C ASP A 143 11.66 -3.01 -14.87
N GLU A 144 11.07 -2.09 -14.10
CA GLU A 144 11.74 -0.87 -13.65
C GLU A 144 12.99 -1.16 -12.82
N VAL A 145 12.92 -2.09 -11.86
CA VAL A 145 14.06 -2.46 -11.00
C VAL A 145 15.13 -3.19 -11.81
N LYS A 146 14.77 -4.10 -12.72
CA LYS A 146 15.73 -4.80 -13.61
C LYS A 146 16.50 -3.83 -14.51
N ALA A 147 15.87 -2.75 -14.94
CA ALA A 147 16.56 -1.70 -15.72
C ALA A 147 17.60 -0.92 -14.89
N ILE A 148 17.53 -0.96 -13.56
CA ILE A 148 18.43 -0.26 -12.64
C ILE A 148 19.53 -1.19 -12.10
N ASN A 149 19.18 -2.46 -11.85
CA ASN A 149 20.01 -3.42 -11.14
C ASN A 149 19.76 -4.84 -11.68
N SER A 150 20.82 -5.67 -11.76
CA SER A 150 20.79 -7.05 -12.27
C SER A 150 20.42 -8.11 -11.24
N ASN A 151 20.02 -7.72 -10.01
CA ASN A 151 19.69 -8.66 -8.95
C ASN A 151 18.42 -9.47 -9.29
N GLN A 152 18.25 -10.61 -8.61
CA GLN A 152 17.00 -11.37 -8.73
C GLN A 152 15.83 -10.57 -8.21
N VAL A 153 14.84 -10.33 -9.07
CA VAL A 153 13.60 -9.66 -8.72
C VAL A 153 12.49 -10.69 -8.58
N PHE A 154 11.76 -10.61 -7.47
CA PHE A 154 10.60 -11.45 -7.17
C PHE A 154 9.33 -10.59 -7.06
N ILE A 155 8.25 -11.03 -7.68
CA ILE A 155 6.96 -10.33 -7.61
C ILE A 155 6.15 -10.92 -6.46
N LEU A 156 5.81 -10.07 -5.49
CA LEU A 156 4.94 -10.40 -4.37
C LEU A 156 3.82 -9.35 -4.29
N PRO A 157 2.69 -9.56 -4.95
CA PRO A 157 1.54 -8.68 -4.84
C PRO A 157 1.02 -8.61 -3.41
N ASN A 158 0.45 -7.47 -3.03
CA ASN A 158 -0.28 -7.34 -1.78
C ASN A 158 -1.54 -8.21 -1.76
N THR A 159 -2.14 -8.38 -0.59
CA THR A 159 -3.41 -9.09 -0.39
C THR A 159 -4.33 -8.34 0.56
N SER A 160 -5.62 -8.63 0.51
CA SER A 160 -6.62 -8.10 1.45
C SER A 160 -6.61 -8.86 2.78
N LEU A 161 -6.88 -8.15 3.86
CA LEU A 161 -7.16 -8.73 5.17
C LEU A 161 -8.66 -8.84 5.46
N LEU A 162 -9.52 -8.48 4.50
CA LEU A 162 -10.96 -8.41 4.67
C LEU A 162 -11.73 -9.58 4.05
N GLU A 163 -11.06 -10.62 3.54
CA GLU A 163 -11.74 -11.79 2.94
C GLU A 163 -12.81 -12.40 3.85
N GLY A 164 -12.58 -12.42 5.16
CA GLY A 164 -13.54 -12.95 6.15
C GLY A 164 -14.84 -12.17 6.25
N TYR A 165 -14.83 -10.86 5.89
CA TYR A 165 -16.02 -10.00 5.94
C TYR A 165 -16.98 -10.22 4.75
N ARG A 166 -16.61 -11.01 3.76
CA ARG A 166 -17.44 -11.32 2.58
C ARG A 166 -18.65 -12.20 2.89
N LYS A 167 -18.59 -13.06 3.90
CA LYS A 167 -19.63 -14.05 4.18
C LYS A 167 -20.99 -13.39 4.46
N GLY A 168 -22.01 -13.78 3.71
CA GLY A 168 -23.39 -13.29 3.86
C GLY A 168 -23.65 -11.89 3.29
N ARG A 169 -22.67 -11.26 2.64
CA ARG A 169 -22.86 -9.95 2.04
C ARG A 169 -23.67 -10.05 0.74
N GLN A 170 -24.74 -9.23 0.65
CA GLN A 170 -25.43 -8.93 -0.60
C GLN A 170 -25.09 -7.49 -1.02
N TYR A 171 -24.69 -7.33 -2.27
CA TYR A 171 -24.43 -6.00 -2.81
C TYR A 171 -25.75 -5.25 -2.98
N GLN A 172 -25.80 -4.02 -2.50
CA GLN A 172 -26.93 -3.10 -2.69
C GLN A 172 -26.42 -1.76 -3.18
N TYR A 173 -26.96 -1.31 -4.31
CA TYR A 173 -26.64 0.01 -4.83
C TYR A 173 -27.59 1.05 -4.22
N ASN A 174 -27.02 2.05 -3.53
CA ASN A 174 -27.75 3.11 -2.85
C ASN A 174 -27.05 4.48 -2.96
N ARG A 175 -26.26 4.68 -4.03
CA ARG A 175 -25.49 5.91 -4.29
C ARG A 175 -24.56 6.33 -3.13
N SER A 176 -24.10 5.37 -2.32
CA SER A 176 -23.13 5.62 -1.26
C SER A 176 -21.71 5.32 -1.71
N PHE A 177 -20.85 6.31 -1.74
CA PHE A 177 -19.46 6.23 -2.15
C PHE A 177 -18.54 6.34 -0.93
N LEU A 178 -17.42 5.66 -0.97
CA LEU A 178 -16.44 5.64 0.09
C LEU A 178 -15.05 5.94 -0.45
N CYS A 179 -14.33 6.85 0.21
CA CYS A 179 -12.89 7.03 0.03
C CYS A 179 -12.17 6.71 1.34
N VAL A 180 -11.23 5.78 1.32
CA VAL A 180 -10.42 5.42 2.50
C VAL A 180 -8.97 5.80 2.23
N SER A 181 -8.52 6.90 2.82
CA SER A 181 -7.17 7.42 2.59
C SER A 181 -6.77 8.46 3.64
N ASN A 182 -5.48 8.61 3.89
CA ASN A 182 -4.97 9.76 4.65
C ASN A 182 -5.34 11.07 3.93
N ILE A 183 -5.76 12.07 4.71
CA ILE A 183 -6.16 13.37 4.18
C ILE A 183 -4.90 14.20 3.90
N ILE A 184 -4.43 14.09 2.65
CA ILE A 184 -3.32 14.83 2.04
C ILE A 184 -3.62 15.08 0.56
N ARG A 185 -3.07 16.16 -0.01
CA ARG A 185 -3.35 16.57 -1.41
C ARG A 185 -3.06 15.47 -2.43
N SER A 186 -1.95 14.74 -2.28
CA SER A 186 -1.53 13.70 -3.24
C SER A 186 -2.49 12.49 -3.31
N LYS A 187 -3.47 12.40 -2.42
CA LYS A 187 -4.53 11.39 -2.47
C LYS A 187 -5.77 11.83 -3.26
N GLY A 188 -5.73 13.01 -3.89
CA GLY A 188 -6.79 13.46 -4.78
C GLY A 188 -8.12 13.75 -4.10
N ILE A 189 -8.09 13.98 -2.78
CA ILE A 189 -9.32 14.24 -2.00
C ILE A 189 -9.94 15.58 -2.39
N GLY A 190 -9.12 16.57 -2.81
CA GLY A 190 -9.59 17.85 -3.31
C GLY A 190 -10.50 17.69 -4.52
N GLU A 191 -10.03 16.95 -5.53
CA GLU A 191 -10.75 16.65 -6.75
C GLU A 191 -12.03 15.83 -6.47
N LEU A 192 -11.98 14.95 -5.46
CA LEU A 192 -13.14 14.17 -5.07
C LEU A 192 -14.22 15.04 -4.40
N VAL A 193 -13.84 15.93 -3.48
CA VAL A 193 -14.77 16.86 -2.84
C VAL A 193 -15.33 17.82 -3.88
N GLU A 194 -14.52 18.37 -4.78
CA GLU A 194 -14.95 19.22 -5.89
C GLU A 194 -15.99 18.51 -6.77
N ALA A 195 -15.74 17.26 -7.18
CA ALA A 195 -16.69 16.49 -7.98
C ALA A 195 -18.03 16.29 -7.24
N PHE A 196 -18.00 15.94 -5.94
CA PHE A 196 -19.21 15.73 -5.15
C PHE A 196 -19.94 17.03 -4.74
N SER A 197 -19.30 18.19 -4.91
CA SER A 197 -19.93 19.50 -4.73
C SER A 197 -20.72 19.94 -5.97
N SER A 198 -20.68 19.17 -7.04
CA SER A 198 -21.47 19.41 -8.26
C SER A 198 -22.97 19.16 -8.01
N PRO A 199 -23.87 19.97 -8.59
CA PRO A 199 -25.32 19.80 -8.46
C PRO A 199 -25.82 18.41 -8.92
N GLU A 200 -25.14 17.78 -9.88
CA GLU A 200 -25.48 16.45 -10.40
C GLU A 200 -25.32 15.33 -9.38
N LEU A 201 -24.49 15.53 -8.35
CA LEU A 201 -24.25 14.54 -7.30
C LEU A 201 -24.92 14.87 -5.96
N THR A 202 -25.89 15.77 -5.92
CA THR A 202 -26.59 16.18 -4.68
C THR A 202 -27.25 14.99 -3.96
N ASP A 203 -27.80 14.02 -4.72
CA ASP A 203 -28.44 12.81 -4.19
C ASP A 203 -27.44 11.67 -3.86
N PHE A 204 -26.16 11.88 -4.11
CA PHE A 204 -25.09 10.91 -3.85
C PHE A 204 -24.48 11.21 -2.49
N LYS A 205 -24.03 10.17 -1.78
CA LYS A 205 -23.39 10.28 -0.48
C LYS A 205 -21.93 9.91 -0.59
N LEU A 206 -21.05 10.75 -0.08
CA LEU A 206 -19.61 10.46 0.02
C LEU A 206 -19.18 10.41 1.47
N ALA A 207 -18.61 9.30 1.88
CA ALA A 207 -17.87 9.18 3.14
C ALA A 207 -16.37 9.17 2.85
N ILE A 208 -15.62 10.06 3.49
CA ILE A 208 -14.15 10.11 3.43
C ILE A 208 -13.60 9.66 4.78
N VAL A 209 -12.84 8.57 4.80
CA VAL A 209 -12.33 7.96 6.04
C VAL A 209 -10.81 7.99 6.06
N GLY A 210 -10.23 8.62 7.09
CA GLY A 210 -8.77 8.65 7.24
C GLY A 210 -8.27 9.58 8.33
N ASN A 211 -6.95 9.64 8.46
CA ASN A 211 -6.29 10.54 9.39
C ASN A 211 -5.86 11.82 8.66
N ILE A 212 -5.94 12.94 9.36
CA ILE A 212 -5.46 14.23 8.85
C ILE A 212 -3.93 14.25 8.99
N TYR A 213 -3.24 14.44 7.87
CA TYR A 213 -1.79 14.65 7.81
C TYR A 213 -1.42 16.07 7.35
N ASP A 214 -2.38 16.78 6.75
CA ASP A 214 -2.28 18.17 6.32
C ASP A 214 -3.50 18.93 6.85
N ASN A 215 -3.33 19.64 7.96
CA ASN A 215 -4.44 20.34 8.64
C ASN A 215 -4.94 21.55 7.83
N ASP A 216 -4.06 22.21 7.08
CA ASP A 216 -4.47 23.38 6.30
C ASP A 216 -5.30 22.92 5.10
N PHE A 217 -4.86 21.86 4.44
CA PHE A 217 -5.63 21.21 3.37
C PHE A 217 -7.00 20.70 3.87
N TYR A 218 -7.06 20.09 5.06
CA TYR A 218 -8.31 19.62 5.63
C TYR A 218 -9.30 20.77 5.85
N ARG A 219 -8.84 21.92 6.39
CA ARG A 219 -9.69 23.12 6.55
C ARG A 219 -10.20 23.66 5.21
N GLU A 220 -9.36 23.67 4.18
CA GLU A 220 -9.80 24.03 2.82
C GLU A 220 -10.95 23.13 2.34
N LEU A 221 -10.85 21.82 2.58
CA LEU A 221 -11.88 20.86 2.21
C LEU A 221 -13.19 21.07 2.97
N GLU A 222 -13.13 21.36 4.28
CA GLU A 222 -14.31 21.63 5.10
C GLU A 222 -15.12 22.86 4.62
N VAL A 223 -14.44 23.86 4.06
CA VAL A 223 -15.08 25.06 3.53
C VAL A 223 -15.87 24.79 2.25
N VAL A 224 -15.40 23.89 1.40
CA VAL A 224 -16.00 23.63 0.09
C VAL A 224 -16.89 22.39 0.07
N ALA A 225 -16.82 21.55 1.10
CA ALA A 225 -17.62 20.34 1.19
C ALA A 225 -19.12 20.65 1.34
N THR A 226 -19.92 20.00 0.52
CA THR A 226 -21.40 20.06 0.57
C THR A 226 -21.95 19.05 1.60
N PRO A 227 -23.21 19.17 2.03
CA PRO A 227 -23.78 18.31 3.09
C PRO A 227 -23.79 16.80 2.78
N ASN A 228 -23.66 16.41 1.51
CA ASN A 228 -23.56 15.02 1.07
C ASN A 228 -22.14 14.43 1.20
N VAL A 229 -21.13 15.23 1.60
CA VAL A 229 -19.75 14.81 1.86
C VAL A 229 -19.49 14.79 3.37
N VAL A 230 -19.14 13.62 3.92
CA VAL A 230 -18.93 13.44 5.36
C VAL A 230 -17.53 12.90 5.64
N PHE A 231 -16.78 13.58 6.49
CA PHE A 231 -15.47 13.15 6.95
C PHE A 231 -15.57 12.31 8.22
N HIS A 232 -14.97 11.12 8.19
CA HIS A 232 -14.88 10.19 9.32
C HIS A 232 -13.42 10.04 9.75
N LEU A 233 -13.02 10.77 10.78
CA LEU A 233 -11.63 10.76 11.24
C LEU A 233 -11.36 9.60 12.21
N SER A 234 -10.14 9.07 12.17
CA SER A 234 -9.60 8.12 13.17
C SER A 234 -10.51 6.93 13.47
N LYS A 235 -11.02 6.25 12.44
CA LYS A 235 -11.84 5.04 12.61
C LYS A 235 -10.97 3.80 12.81
N SER A 236 -11.47 2.86 13.62
CA SER A 236 -10.85 1.54 13.73
C SER A 236 -11.00 0.76 12.41
N ARG A 237 -10.11 -0.21 12.21
CA ARG A 237 -10.13 -1.06 11.01
C ARG A 237 -11.46 -1.77 10.80
N ASP A 238 -12.07 -2.27 11.88
CA ASP A 238 -13.37 -2.96 11.81
C ASP A 238 -14.50 -2.03 11.35
N VAL A 239 -14.45 -0.75 11.76
CA VAL A 239 -15.41 0.27 11.29
C VAL A 239 -15.19 0.52 9.80
N VAL A 240 -13.93 0.71 9.37
CA VAL A 240 -13.60 0.90 7.94
C VAL A 240 -14.05 -0.31 7.11
N ALA A 241 -13.81 -1.52 7.60
CA ALA A 241 -14.24 -2.76 6.93
C ALA A 241 -15.77 -2.82 6.76
N ARG A 242 -16.55 -2.46 7.79
CA ARG A 242 -18.01 -2.39 7.69
C ARG A 242 -18.48 -1.29 6.75
N MET A 243 -17.85 -0.11 6.77
CA MET A 243 -18.18 0.97 5.84
C MET A 243 -17.89 0.55 4.41
N LEU A 244 -16.74 -0.07 4.16
CA LEU A 244 -16.39 -0.59 2.85
C LEU A 244 -17.38 -1.69 2.40
N ALA A 245 -17.72 -2.64 3.29
CA ALA A 245 -18.70 -3.66 2.98
C ALA A 245 -20.10 -3.10 2.69
N GLY A 246 -20.46 -1.95 3.23
CA GLY A 246 -21.77 -1.31 3.06
C GLY A 246 -21.85 -0.24 1.96
N CYS A 247 -20.73 0.15 1.34
CA CYS A 247 -20.78 1.16 0.28
C CYS A 247 -21.15 0.56 -1.09
N SER A 248 -21.67 1.43 -1.96
CA SER A 248 -21.96 1.10 -3.37
C SER A 248 -20.70 1.03 -4.22
N CYS A 249 -19.72 1.89 -3.93
CA CYS A 249 -18.50 1.98 -4.71
C CYS A 249 -17.38 2.59 -3.87
N LEU A 250 -16.15 2.06 -4.03
CA LEU A 250 -14.94 2.69 -3.52
C LEU A 250 -14.40 3.69 -4.54
N VAL A 251 -13.97 4.87 -4.11
CA VAL A 251 -13.28 5.86 -4.96
C VAL A 251 -11.84 6.05 -4.49
N VAL A 252 -10.89 5.92 -5.41
CA VAL A 252 -9.44 6.10 -5.15
C VAL A 252 -8.86 7.09 -6.15
N PRO A 253 -8.94 8.41 -5.87
CA PRO A 253 -8.56 9.48 -6.80
C PRO A 253 -7.09 9.87 -6.71
N SER A 254 -6.23 9.02 -6.18
CA SER A 254 -4.82 9.29 -5.86
C SER A 254 -4.00 9.73 -7.08
N TRP A 255 -3.03 10.64 -6.85
CA TRP A 255 -2.07 11.06 -7.89
C TRP A 255 -0.91 10.07 -8.07
N ASN A 256 -0.65 9.26 -7.07
CA ASN A 256 0.40 8.24 -7.11
C ASN A 256 0.08 7.11 -6.13
N GLU A 257 0.21 5.89 -6.59
CA GLU A 257 0.07 4.67 -5.79
C GLU A 257 1.10 3.63 -6.22
N GLY A 258 1.41 2.71 -5.31
CA GLY A 258 2.01 1.45 -5.69
C GLY A 258 0.89 0.45 -6.02
N GLN A 259 0.54 -0.34 -5.02
CA GLN A 259 -0.59 -1.27 -5.06
C GLN A 259 -1.47 -1.03 -3.82
N PRO A 260 -2.49 -0.16 -3.93
CA PRO A 260 -3.28 0.28 -2.78
C PRO A 260 -4.09 -0.87 -2.17
N LEU A 261 -3.87 -1.13 -0.87
CA LEU A 261 -4.56 -2.21 -0.15
C LEU A 261 -6.08 -2.04 -0.17
N VAL A 262 -6.57 -0.80 -0.11
CA VAL A 262 -8.01 -0.53 -0.09
C VAL A 262 -8.72 -1.00 -1.36
N ILE A 263 -8.04 -0.98 -2.51
CA ILE A 263 -8.58 -1.56 -3.76
C ILE A 263 -8.67 -3.09 -3.63
N LEU A 264 -7.63 -3.75 -3.12
CA LEU A 264 -7.68 -5.20 -2.88
C LEU A 264 -8.75 -5.57 -1.84
N GLU A 265 -8.94 -4.73 -0.83
CA GLU A 265 -9.99 -4.88 0.16
C GLU A 265 -11.39 -4.77 -0.49
N ALA A 266 -11.61 -3.77 -1.36
CA ALA A 266 -12.87 -3.65 -2.11
C ALA A 266 -13.09 -4.84 -3.05
N MET A 267 -12.09 -5.21 -3.83
CA MET A 267 -12.15 -6.38 -4.73
C MET A 267 -12.48 -7.68 -3.96
N SER A 268 -11.84 -7.89 -2.79
CA SER A 268 -12.08 -9.08 -1.96
C SER A 268 -13.51 -9.17 -1.41
N LEU A 269 -14.21 -8.03 -1.34
CA LEU A 269 -15.60 -7.93 -0.93
C LEU A 269 -16.58 -7.87 -2.11
N GLY A 270 -16.09 -7.84 -3.35
CA GLY A 270 -16.90 -7.65 -4.54
C GLY A 270 -17.53 -6.25 -4.63
N ILE A 271 -16.80 -5.21 -4.19
CA ILE A 271 -17.20 -3.82 -4.29
C ILE A 271 -16.65 -3.24 -5.59
N PRO A 272 -17.46 -2.60 -6.42
CA PRO A 272 -16.98 -1.79 -7.55
C PRO A 272 -16.02 -0.69 -7.10
N VAL A 273 -15.09 -0.32 -7.99
CA VAL A 273 -14.06 0.67 -7.72
C VAL A 273 -14.04 1.72 -8.84
N ILE A 274 -13.99 2.99 -8.48
CA ILE A 274 -13.63 4.09 -9.37
C ILE A 274 -12.24 4.57 -8.96
N ALA A 275 -11.27 4.60 -9.87
CA ALA A 275 -9.90 4.93 -9.50
C ALA A 275 -9.12 5.65 -10.61
N THR A 276 -8.01 6.25 -10.24
CA THR A 276 -7.09 6.88 -11.20
C THR A 276 -6.19 5.85 -11.88
N ARG A 277 -5.75 6.17 -13.11
CA ARG A 277 -4.77 5.39 -13.90
C ARG A 277 -3.34 5.67 -13.43
N VAL A 278 -3.01 5.27 -12.20
CA VAL A 278 -1.67 5.47 -11.63
C VAL A 278 -1.11 4.19 -11.01
N GLY A 279 0.22 4.05 -11.08
CA GLY A 279 0.92 2.89 -10.51
C GLY A 279 0.38 1.57 -11.04
N ASP A 280 0.12 0.63 -10.13
CA ASP A 280 -0.37 -0.71 -10.45
C ASP A 280 -1.92 -0.79 -10.57
N ILE A 281 -2.64 0.31 -10.35
CA ILE A 281 -4.12 0.29 -10.35
C ILE A 281 -4.71 -0.26 -11.65
N PRO A 282 -4.24 0.13 -12.86
CA PRO A 282 -4.75 -0.46 -14.10
C PRO A 282 -4.54 -1.97 -14.18
N ASP A 283 -3.38 -2.47 -13.74
CA ASP A 283 -3.09 -3.90 -13.73
C ASP A 283 -3.94 -4.64 -12.67
N MET A 284 -4.24 -3.99 -11.54
CA MET A 284 -5.11 -4.57 -10.50
C MET A 284 -6.54 -4.74 -10.98
N LEU A 285 -7.13 -3.72 -11.57
CA LEU A 285 -8.55 -3.70 -11.96
C LEU A 285 -8.79 -4.31 -13.36
N GLY A 286 -7.79 -4.29 -14.22
CA GLY A 286 -7.84 -4.63 -15.64
C GLY A 286 -7.58 -3.38 -16.48
N ASN A 287 -6.74 -3.52 -17.51
CA ASN A 287 -6.39 -2.37 -18.37
C ASN A 287 -7.60 -1.78 -19.09
N ASP A 288 -8.61 -2.61 -19.39
CA ASP A 288 -9.85 -2.24 -20.05
C ASP A 288 -10.98 -1.89 -19.06
N TYR A 289 -10.66 -1.75 -17.78
CA TYR A 289 -11.65 -1.41 -16.76
C TYR A 289 -12.20 0.01 -16.98
N GLU A 290 -13.51 0.13 -17.15
CA GLU A 290 -14.19 1.36 -17.65
C GLU A 290 -14.12 2.53 -16.66
N PHE A 291 -14.04 2.25 -15.35
CA PHE A 291 -14.11 3.28 -14.30
C PHE A 291 -12.73 3.76 -13.84
N LEU A 292 -11.79 3.83 -14.79
CA LEU A 292 -10.48 4.45 -14.61
C LEU A 292 -10.45 5.82 -15.28
N PHE A 293 -9.94 6.83 -14.56
CA PHE A 293 -9.75 8.20 -15.04
C PHE A 293 -8.33 8.71 -14.77
N ASN A 294 -7.93 9.84 -15.38
CA ASN A 294 -6.61 10.41 -15.11
C ASN A 294 -6.60 11.20 -13.81
N PRO A 295 -5.49 11.21 -13.08
CA PRO A 295 -5.38 11.98 -11.84
C PRO A 295 -5.47 13.49 -12.09
N ARG A 296 -5.96 14.25 -11.10
CA ARG A 296 -6.10 15.71 -11.13
C ARG A 296 -7.14 16.22 -12.14
N GLU A 297 -8.12 15.40 -12.47
CA GLU A 297 -9.21 15.72 -13.39
C GLU A 297 -10.58 15.60 -12.68
N PRO A 298 -11.00 16.58 -11.86
CA PRO A 298 -12.26 16.50 -11.10
C PRO A 298 -13.49 16.35 -12.00
N TYR A 299 -13.49 16.98 -13.17
CA TYR A 299 -14.56 16.84 -14.15
C TYR A 299 -14.66 15.41 -14.73
N MET A 300 -13.53 14.76 -14.99
CA MET A 300 -13.53 13.37 -15.44
C MET A 300 -13.97 12.42 -14.34
N LEU A 301 -13.61 12.70 -13.08
CA LEU A 301 -14.10 11.96 -11.93
C LEU A 301 -15.63 12.09 -11.81
N LEU A 302 -16.19 13.30 -11.91
CA LEU A 302 -17.63 13.53 -11.94
C LEU A 302 -18.30 12.70 -13.04
N LYS A 303 -17.81 12.79 -14.26
CA LYS A 303 -18.35 12.00 -15.39
C LYS A 303 -18.26 10.50 -15.14
N THR A 304 -17.16 10.01 -14.58
CA THR A 304 -16.99 8.58 -14.29
C THR A 304 -17.99 8.11 -13.23
N ILE A 305 -18.30 8.94 -12.21
CA ILE A 305 -19.31 8.64 -11.21
C ILE A 305 -20.71 8.57 -11.84
N LEU A 306 -21.07 9.54 -12.68
CA LEU A 306 -22.34 9.57 -13.37
C LEU A 306 -22.50 8.37 -14.33
N ASN A 307 -21.48 8.07 -15.12
CA ASN A 307 -21.47 6.88 -15.99
C ASN A 307 -21.64 5.59 -15.16
N PHE A 308 -20.96 5.49 -14.00
CA PHE A 308 -21.14 4.36 -13.11
C PHE A 308 -22.59 4.27 -12.57
N ASP A 309 -23.25 5.40 -12.28
CA ASP A 309 -24.66 5.42 -11.84
C ASP A 309 -25.62 4.90 -12.91
N GLU A 310 -25.32 5.12 -14.19
CA GLU A 310 -26.16 4.69 -15.31
C GLU A 310 -25.98 3.21 -15.68
N VAL A 311 -24.83 2.60 -15.39
CA VAL A 311 -24.55 1.20 -15.78
C VAL A 311 -25.48 0.23 -15.02
N PRO A 312 -26.23 -0.65 -15.72
CA PRO A 312 -26.97 -1.72 -15.09
C PRO A 312 -26.02 -2.82 -14.57
N GLY A 313 -26.46 -3.61 -13.60
CA GLY A 313 -25.67 -4.78 -13.16
C GLY A 313 -24.37 -4.44 -12.43
N LYS A 314 -24.36 -3.41 -11.59
CA LYS A 314 -23.19 -3.02 -10.77
C LYS A 314 -22.65 -4.15 -9.89
N ASP A 315 -23.50 -5.09 -9.49
CA ASP A 315 -23.10 -6.31 -8.77
C ASP A 315 -22.22 -7.22 -9.63
N GLU A 316 -22.41 -7.24 -10.94
CA GLU A 316 -21.57 -8.01 -11.87
C GLU A 316 -20.16 -7.43 -11.96
N ILE A 317 -20.04 -6.10 -11.99
CA ILE A 317 -18.74 -5.41 -11.90
C ILE A 317 -17.99 -5.87 -10.64
N GLY A 318 -18.68 -5.86 -9.49
CA GLY A 318 -18.12 -6.33 -8.22
C GLY A 318 -17.69 -7.81 -8.28
N LYS A 319 -18.48 -8.69 -8.91
CA LYS A 319 -18.15 -10.12 -9.09
C LYS A 319 -16.91 -10.30 -9.98
N VAL A 320 -16.80 -9.55 -11.08
CA VAL A 320 -15.62 -9.60 -11.96
C VAL A 320 -14.36 -9.22 -11.17
N LEU A 321 -14.41 -8.14 -10.40
CA LEU A 321 -13.29 -7.72 -9.54
C LEU A 321 -12.96 -8.76 -8.47
N LEU A 322 -13.98 -9.37 -7.84
CA LEU A 322 -13.78 -10.44 -6.87
C LEU A 322 -13.09 -11.65 -7.50
N ASN A 323 -13.53 -12.10 -8.67
CA ASN A 323 -12.92 -13.24 -9.37
C ASN A 323 -11.46 -12.95 -9.70
N ARG A 324 -11.16 -11.72 -10.16
CA ARG A 324 -9.78 -11.26 -10.40
C ARG A 324 -8.95 -11.24 -9.13
N TYR A 325 -9.50 -10.76 -8.02
CA TYR A 325 -8.86 -10.80 -6.70
C TYR A 325 -8.55 -12.24 -6.28
N MET A 326 -9.52 -13.15 -6.36
CA MET A 326 -9.35 -14.56 -5.95
C MET A 326 -8.25 -15.25 -6.77
N ALA A 327 -8.15 -14.96 -8.06
CA ALA A 327 -7.17 -15.55 -8.96
C ALA A 327 -5.73 -15.05 -8.71
N ASN A 328 -5.55 -13.76 -8.35
CA ASN A 328 -4.24 -13.13 -8.39
C ASN A 328 -3.76 -12.58 -7.02
N TYR A 329 -4.67 -12.24 -6.11
CA TYR A 329 -4.36 -11.45 -4.91
C TYR A 329 -4.88 -12.09 -3.61
N SER A 330 -5.58 -13.24 -3.64
CA SER A 330 -6.11 -13.88 -2.43
C SER A 330 -5.02 -14.21 -1.42
N GLN A 331 -5.41 -14.34 -0.15
CA GLN A 331 -4.46 -14.71 0.91
C GLN A 331 -3.76 -16.05 0.62
N ASP A 332 -4.42 -16.98 -0.07
CA ASP A 332 -3.81 -18.26 -0.42
C ASP A 332 -2.76 -18.09 -1.53
N VAL A 333 -3.02 -17.21 -2.52
CA VAL A 333 -2.00 -16.82 -3.53
C VAL A 333 -0.82 -16.14 -2.85
N PHE A 334 -1.07 -15.21 -1.93
CA PHE A 334 -0.02 -14.52 -1.17
C PHE A 334 0.84 -15.50 -0.36
N LYS A 335 0.21 -16.43 0.38
CA LYS A 335 0.92 -17.45 1.16
C LYS A 335 1.78 -18.34 0.26
N ARG A 336 1.25 -18.80 -0.87
CA ARG A 336 1.99 -19.60 -1.84
C ARG A 336 3.22 -18.86 -2.35
N ASN A 337 3.09 -17.58 -2.72
CA ASN A 337 4.20 -16.74 -3.17
C ASN A 337 5.24 -16.52 -2.06
N ILE A 338 4.83 -16.36 -0.80
CA ILE A 338 5.74 -16.31 0.35
C ILE A 338 6.52 -17.62 0.49
N TYR A 339 5.85 -18.77 0.39
CA TYR A 339 6.53 -20.08 0.51
C TYR A 339 7.56 -20.30 -0.60
N GLU A 340 7.23 -19.90 -1.83
CA GLU A 340 8.17 -19.94 -2.95
C GLU A 340 9.36 -19.00 -2.75
N LEU A 341 9.09 -17.73 -2.40
CA LEU A 341 10.11 -16.70 -2.17
C LEU A 341 11.13 -17.14 -1.11
N PHE A 342 10.65 -17.67 0.01
CA PHE A 342 11.49 -18.07 1.15
C PHE A 342 11.86 -19.55 1.14
N LYS A 343 11.54 -20.30 0.07
CA LYS A 343 11.81 -21.74 -0.09
C LYS A 343 11.33 -22.55 1.12
N VAL A 344 10.14 -22.28 1.58
CA VAL A 344 9.48 -23.00 2.68
C VAL A 344 8.73 -24.19 2.07
N ARG A 345 9.11 -25.40 2.48
CA ARG A 345 8.45 -26.65 2.06
C ARG A 345 7.25 -26.99 2.96
#